data_73ee7cb6b7ff6180bdc0ed0b8322f99e
#
_entry.id   73ee7cb6b7ff6180bdc0ed0b8322f99e
#
_cell.length_a   1.000
_cell.length_b   1.000
_cell.length_c   1.000
_cell.angle_alpha   90.00
_cell.angle_beta   90.00
_cell.angle_gamma   90.00
#
_symmetry.space_group_name_H-M   'P 1'
#
loop_
_entity.id
_entity.type
_entity.pdbx_description
1 polymer ?
#
loop_
_entity_poly.entity_id
_entity_poly.type
_entity_poly.pdbx_seq_one_letter_code
_entity_poly.pdbx_strand_id
1 'polypeptide(L)'
;MKSTSTFARTALAALMLAGITQAALADQFDDIKKAGTIRVAIAIGTPLFSYTDANMQPTGSDVDAAAELAKDLGVKLEIVPITTAARIPTLQARRADVVISALSITEERAKVVDFSVPYSAITILVSAPKDMKIANYADLNGKRVGLTRATTNDTITTREAKGAEIMRYEDDATLITSVVTGQVDIFSSTPSNMGEINKRAPGKNFEMKFSQLDSGLGVTMNKGEPKLKEWIDGWVTTNIKNGKLNAIYKKYHGRDLPTTVFKPA
;
A
#
# COMPACT_ATOMS: atom_id res chain seq x y z
N MET A 1 70.96 46.63 -35.97
CA MET A 1 71.44 45.62 -35.03
C MET A 1 70.24 45.24 -34.15
N LYS A 2 70.06 43.94 -33.99
CA LYS A 2 69.15 43.20 -33.08
C LYS A 2 67.72 43.02 -33.59
N SER A 3 67.53 41.85 -34.16
CA SER A 3 66.35 41.08 -34.40
C SER A 3 65.65 40.72 -33.09
N THR A 4 64.31 40.78 -33.02
CA THR A 4 63.53 40.11 -32.07
C THR A 4 62.41 39.34 -32.76
N SER A 5 62.60 38.06 -32.81
CA SER A 5 61.61 37.08 -33.32
C SER A 5 60.45 36.95 -32.36
N THR A 6 59.22 37.16 -32.85
CA THR A 6 57.99 36.94 -32.11
C THR A 6 57.52 35.52 -32.35
N PHE A 7 57.65 34.67 -31.37
CA PHE A 7 57.09 33.33 -31.39
C PHE A 7 55.56 33.40 -31.14
N ALA A 8 54.80 33.12 -32.18
CA ALA A 8 53.36 32.90 -32.05
C ALA A 8 53.13 31.56 -31.39
N ARG A 9 52.66 31.57 -30.15
CA ARG A 9 52.14 30.37 -29.44
C ARG A 9 50.69 30.20 -29.80
N THR A 10 50.42 29.30 -30.74
CA THR A 10 49.04 28.80 -30.99
C THR A 10 48.64 27.91 -29.86
N ALA A 11 47.80 28.40 -28.93
CA ALA A 11 47.18 27.59 -27.91
C ALA A 11 46.00 26.85 -28.55
N LEU A 12 46.16 25.55 -28.79
CA LEU A 12 45.10 24.62 -29.19
C LEU A 12 44.23 24.34 -27.97
N ALA A 13 43.11 25.08 -27.83
CA ALA A 13 42.11 24.81 -26.83
C ALA A 13 41.31 23.56 -27.27
N ALA A 14 41.72 22.40 -26.80
CA ALA A 14 40.91 21.18 -26.91
C ALA A 14 39.70 21.34 -26.00
N LEU A 15 38.55 21.68 -26.58
CA LEU A 15 37.23 21.57 -25.91
C LEU A 15 36.97 20.07 -25.69
N MET A 16 37.28 19.59 -24.49
CA MET A 16 36.70 18.33 -24.01
C MET A 16 35.21 18.61 -23.74
N LEU A 17 34.36 18.31 -24.71
CA LEU A 17 32.94 18.03 -24.43
C LEU A 17 32.91 16.78 -23.61
N ALA A 18 32.96 16.93 -22.30
CA ALA A 18 32.54 15.88 -21.38
C ALA A 18 31.03 15.72 -21.58
N GLY A 19 30.65 14.82 -22.48
CA GLY A 19 29.29 14.32 -22.58
C GLY A 19 28.93 13.69 -21.23
N ILE A 20 28.20 14.44 -20.41
CA ILE A 20 27.51 13.85 -19.27
C ILE A 20 26.46 12.91 -19.88
N THR A 21 26.87 11.68 -20.17
CA THR A 21 25.91 10.61 -20.33
C THR A 21 25.20 10.51 -18.99
N GLN A 22 24.04 11.16 -18.86
CA GLN A 22 23.07 10.77 -17.86
C GLN A 22 22.87 9.26 -18.09
N ALA A 23 23.50 8.45 -17.26
CA ALA A 23 23.15 7.05 -17.17
C ALA A 23 21.65 7.07 -16.87
N ALA A 24 20.83 6.81 -17.89
CA ALA A 24 19.42 6.54 -17.68
C ALA A 24 19.40 5.44 -16.64
N LEU A 25 18.98 5.76 -15.42
CA LEU A 25 18.76 4.75 -14.39
C LEU A 25 17.85 3.72 -15.05
N ALA A 26 18.31 2.47 -15.11
CA ALA A 26 17.51 1.39 -15.67
C ALA A 26 16.18 1.41 -14.93
N ASP A 27 15.07 1.43 -15.68
CA ASP A 27 13.74 1.33 -15.09
C ASP A 27 13.64 0.00 -14.35
N GLN A 28 13.08 -0.01 -13.17
CA GLN A 28 12.97 -1.19 -12.31
C GLN A 28 12.29 -2.37 -13.04
N PHE A 29 11.47 -2.09 -14.05
CA PHE A 29 10.87 -3.10 -14.93
C PHE A 29 11.95 -3.96 -15.62
N ASP A 30 12.97 -3.33 -16.20
CA ASP A 30 14.06 -4.03 -16.89
C ASP A 30 14.90 -4.85 -15.90
N ASP A 31 15.12 -4.33 -14.70
CA ASP A 31 15.83 -5.04 -13.62
C ASP A 31 15.05 -6.27 -13.15
N ILE A 32 13.74 -6.16 -12.94
CA ILE A 32 12.85 -7.28 -12.58
C ILE A 32 12.88 -8.36 -13.67
N LYS A 33 12.76 -7.95 -14.95
CA LYS A 33 12.80 -8.89 -16.09
C LYS A 33 14.14 -9.60 -16.17
N LYS A 34 15.25 -8.90 -15.99
CA LYS A 34 16.60 -9.46 -16.00
C LYS A 34 16.85 -10.40 -14.81
N ALA A 35 16.36 -10.04 -13.62
CA ALA A 35 16.48 -10.87 -12.43
C ALA A 35 15.58 -12.13 -12.49
N GLY A 36 14.52 -12.11 -13.31
CA GLY A 36 13.52 -13.17 -13.37
C GLY A 36 12.71 -13.32 -12.08
N THR A 37 12.69 -12.28 -11.24
CA THR A 37 12.02 -12.29 -9.93
C THR A 37 11.47 -10.89 -9.62
N ILE A 38 10.24 -10.82 -9.12
CA ILE A 38 9.65 -9.60 -8.56
C ILE A 38 9.48 -9.75 -7.05
N ARG A 39 10.01 -8.78 -6.28
CA ARG A 39 9.89 -8.71 -4.83
C ARG A 39 8.68 -7.87 -4.48
N VAL A 40 7.66 -8.50 -3.87
CA VAL A 40 6.42 -7.84 -3.49
C VAL A 40 6.33 -7.72 -1.98
N ALA A 41 6.34 -6.49 -1.45
CA ALA A 41 6.14 -6.25 -0.03
C ALA A 41 4.65 -6.40 0.33
N ILE A 42 4.38 -7.27 1.31
CA ILE A 42 3.02 -7.58 1.79
C ILE A 42 3.01 -7.55 3.32
N ALA A 43 2.12 -6.75 3.91
CA ALA A 43 1.89 -6.74 5.34
C ALA A 43 1.00 -7.93 5.72
N ILE A 44 1.60 -8.96 6.31
CA ILE A 44 0.87 -10.16 6.74
C ILE A 44 0.14 -9.88 8.06
N GLY A 45 -1.14 -10.20 8.12
CA GLY A 45 -1.98 -10.03 9.32
C GLY A 45 -3.22 -9.17 9.09
N THR A 46 -3.49 -8.78 7.83
CA THR A 46 -4.73 -8.08 7.43
C THR A 46 -5.73 -9.11 6.91
N PRO A 47 -6.78 -9.48 7.69
CA PRO A 47 -7.75 -10.50 7.31
C PRO A 47 -8.37 -10.25 5.94
N LEU A 48 -8.58 -11.30 5.16
CA LEU A 48 -9.06 -11.37 3.78
C LEU A 48 -8.08 -10.81 2.74
N PHE A 49 -7.25 -9.83 3.06
CA PHE A 49 -6.25 -9.24 2.13
C PHE A 49 -4.94 -10.04 2.14
N SER A 50 -4.34 -10.21 3.32
CA SER A 50 -3.07 -10.92 3.49
C SER A 50 -2.93 -11.43 4.92
N TYR A 51 -2.98 -12.73 5.09
CA TYR A 51 -2.89 -13.40 6.38
C TYR A 51 -2.19 -14.75 6.22
N THR A 52 -1.95 -15.42 7.33
CA THR A 52 -1.33 -16.75 7.34
C THR A 52 -2.41 -17.81 7.44
N ASP A 53 -2.40 -18.81 6.57
CA ASP A 53 -3.32 -19.95 6.63
C ASP A 53 -2.94 -20.97 7.73
N ALA A 54 -3.69 -22.08 7.82
CA ALA A 54 -3.43 -23.14 8.79
C ALA A 54 -2.08 -23.85 8.59
N ASN A 55 -1.49 -23.76 7.39
CA ASN A 55 -0.18 -24.32 7.06
C ASN A 55 0.95 -23.30 7.19
N MET A 56 0.69 -22.16 7.84
CA MET A 56 1.62 -21.05 7.98
C MET A 56 2.07 -20.43 6.66
N GLN A 57 1.24 -20.55 5.60
CA GLN A 57 1.55 -19.95 4.31
C GLN A 57 0.78 -18.63 4.13
N PRO A 58 1.42 -17.61 3.53
CA PRO A 58 0.74 -16.38 3.16
C PRO A 58 -0.42 -16.66 2.20
N THR A 59 -1.58 -16.09 2.48
CA THR A 59 -2.78 -16.20 1.64
C THR A 59 -3.60 -14.91 1.74
N GLY A 60 -4.59 -14.74 0.86
CA GLY A 60 -5.44 -13.56 0.81
C GLY A 60 -5.50 -12.91 -0.56
N SER A 61 -6.39 -11.94 -0.73
CA SER A 61 -6.61 -11.31 -2.04
C SER A 61 -5.37 -10.57 -2.57
N ASP A 62 -4.56 -9.98 -1.70
CA ASP A 62 -3.33 -9.30 -2.10
C ASP A 62 -2.23 -10.30 -2.48
N VAL A 63 -2.17 -11.43 -1.78
CA VAL A 63 -1.22 -12.52 -2.08
C VAL A 63 -1.54 -13.15 -3.43
N ASP A 64 -2.83 -13.46 -3.69
CA ASP A 64 -3.25 -14.01 -4.98
C ASP A 64 -3.07 -13.01 -6.12
N ALA A 65 -3.32 -11.70 -5.88
CA ALA A 65 -3.06 -10.65 -6.86
C ALA A 65 -1.56 -10.53 -7.18
N ALA A 66 -0.68 -10.62 -6.19
CA ALA A 66 0.77 -10.62 -6.38
C ALA A 66 1.24 -11.84 -7.17
N ALA A 67 0.68 -13.01 -6.88
CA ALA A 67 0.99 -14.25 -7.60
C ALA A 67 0.56 -14.17 -9.09
N GLU A 68 -0.64 -13.65 -9.36
CA GLU A 68 -1.12 -13.48 -10.73
C GLU A 68 -0.31 -12.42 -11.50
N LEU A 69 0.09 -11.31 -10.82
CA LEU A 69 0.96 -10.29 -11.41
C LEU A 69 2.31 -10.87 -11.81
N ALA A 70 2.97 -11.62 -10.92
CA ALA A 70 4.26 -12.24 -11.20
C ALA A 70 4.17 -13.27 -12.35
N LYS A 71 3.11 -14.06 -12.36
CA LYS A 71 2.82 -15.05 -13.42
C LYS A 71 2.62 -14.36 -14.77
N ASP A 72 1.79 -13.33 -14.85
CA ASP A 72 1.52 -12.61 -16.10
C ASP A 72 2.75 -11.80 -16.57
N LEU A 73 3.60 -11.35 -15.63
CA LEU A 73 4.91 -10.76 -15.94
C LEU A 73 5.95 -11.79 -16.41
N GLY A 74 5.72 -13.08 -16.16
CA GLY A 74 6.64 -14.18 -16.51
C GLY A 74 7.90 -14.24 -15.63
N VAL A 75 7.76 -13.92 -14.34
CA VAL A 75 8.84 -13.94 -13.34
C VAL A 75 8.41 -14.70 -12.08
N LYS A 76 9.35 -15.04 -11.21
CA LYS A 76 9.05 -15.61 -9.89
C LYS A 76 8.55 -14.55 -8.94
N LEU A 77 7.57 -14.89 -8.09
CA LEU A 77 7.16 -14.08 -6.96
C LEU A 77 8.09 -14.34 -5.76
N GLU A 78 8.61 -13.28 -5.18
CA GLU A 78 9.23 -13.26 -3.85
C GLU A 78 8.41 -12.35 -2.94
N ILE A 79 7.75 -12.92 -1.93
CA ILE A 79 7.02 -12.14 -0.92
C ILE A 79 8.02 -11.62 0.11
N VAL A 80 8.04 -10.31 0.30
CA VAL A 80 8.79 -9.65 1.36
C VAL A 80 7.79 -9.31 2.49
N PRO A 81 7.76 -10.11 3.58
CA PRO A 81 6.84 -9.86 4.68
C PRO A 81 7.25 -8.61 5.46
N ILE A 82 6.28 -7.76 5.74
CA ILE A 82 6.48 -6.48 6.43
C ILE A 82 5.34 -6.21 7.41
N THR A 83 5.52 -5.19 8.27
CA THR A 83 4.40 -4.60 9.02
C THR A 83 3.63 -3.59 8.16
N THR A 84 2.39 -3.28 8.55
CA THR A 84 1.57 -2.29 7.85
C THR A 84 2.24 -0.91 7.80
N ALA A 85 2.92 -0.51 8.86
CA ALA A 85 3.66 0.76 8.93
C ALA A 85 4.88 0.79 8.01
N ALA A 86 5.47 -0.36 7.69
CA ALA A 86 6.69 -0.46 6.90
C ALA A 86 6.47 -0.45 5.37
N ARG A 87 5.24 -0.40 4.87
CA ARG A 87 4.92 -0.50 3.43
C ARG A 87 5.72 0.49 2.57
N ILE A 88 5.54 1.78 2.77
CA ILE A 88 6.26 2.82 2.01
C ILE A 88 7.76 2.85 2.34
N PRO A 89 8.20 2.80 3.60
CA PRO A 89 9.62 2.74 3.92
C PRO A 89 10.39 1.58 3.27
N THR A 90 9.80 0.38 3.20
CA THR A 90 10.42 -0.79 2.55
C THR A 90 10.61 -0.56 1.06
N LEU A 91 9.61 0.03 0.39
CA LEU A 91 9.67 0.37 -1.02
C LEU A 91 10.74 1.43 -1.31
N GLN A 92 10.75 2.53 -0.54
CA GLN A 92 11.73 3.61 -0.69
C GLN A 92 13.16 3.16 -0.43
N ALA A 93 13.35 2.21 0.48
CA ALA A 93 14.63 1.56 0.73
C ALA A 93 15.03 0.53 -0.35
N ARG A 94 14.25 0.36 -1.43
CA ARG A 94 14.43 -0.62 -2.52
C ARG A 94 14.59 -2.07 -2.02
N ARG A 95 13.99 -2.39 -0.86
CA ARG A 95 13.94 -3.76 -0.34
C ARG A 95 12.84 -4.60 -0.98
N ALA A 96 11.90 -3.95 -1.66
CA ALA A 96 10.89 -4.56 -2.53
C ALA A 96 10.77 -3.72 -3.81
N ASP A 97 10.25 -4.34 -4.85
CA ASP A 97 10.04 -3.71 -6.15
C ASP A 97 8.68 -3.01 -6.21
N VAL A 98 7.69 -3.63 -5.61
CA VAL A 98 6.33 -3.09 -5.47
C VAL A 98 5.74 -3.44 -4.10
N VAL A 99 4.67 -2.71 -3.73
CA VAL A 99 3.82 -3.04 -2.59
C VAL A 99 2.43 -3.41 -3.12
N ILE A 100 1.94 -4.60 -2.74
CA ILE A 100 0.54 -5.03 -2.92
C ILE A 100 0.05 -5.43 -1.53
N SER A 101 -0.55 -4.49 -0.80
CA SER A 101 -0.79 -4.66 0.63
C SER A 101 -1.85 -3.68 1.17
N ALA A 102 -3.06 -3.74 0.65
CA ALA A 102 -4.19 -2.91 1.08
C ALA A 102 -3.83 -1.42 1.24
N LEU A 103 -2.99 -0.88 0.35
CA LEU A 103 -2.51 0.49 0.42
C LEU A 103 -3.40 1.43 -0.39
N SER A 104 -4.19 2.25 0.31
CA SER A 104 -5.08 3.25 -0.30
C SER A 104 -4.29 4.28 -1.10
N ILE A 105 -4.79 4.59 -2.28
CA ILE A 105 -4.32 5.70 -3.10
C ILE A 105 -4.73 7.00 -2.41
N THR A 106 -3.76 7.86 -2.07
CA THR A 106 -4.00 9.19 -1.52
C THR A 106 -3.04 10.21 -2.13
N GLU A 107 -3.49 11.46 -2.25
CA GLU A 107 -2.64 12.55 -2.78
C GLU A 107 -1.35 12.72 -1.97
N GLU A 108 -1.42 12.56 -0.65
CA GLU A 108 -0.24 12.69 0.21
C GLU A 108 0.80 11.61 -0.10
N ARG A 109 0.38 10.35 -0.21
CA ARG A 109 1.27 9.24 -0.57
C ARG A 109 1.79 9.39 -2.00
N ALA A 110 0.96 9.86 -2.93
CA ALA A 110 1.33 10.10 -4.32
C ALA A 110 2.44 11.16 -4.49
N LYS A 111 2.74 11.96 -3.46
CA LYS A 111 3.91 12.86 -3.48
C LYS A 111 5.24 12.11 -3.38
N VAL A 112 5.27 10.93 -2.77
CA VAL A 112 6.49 10.19 -2.45
C VAL A 112 6.60 8.81 -3.10
N VAL A 113 5.51 8.26 -3.62
CA VAL A 113 5.45 7.00 -4.37
C VAL A 113 4.51 7.15 -5.57
N ASP A 114 4.57 6.21 -6.52
CA ASP A 114 3.60 6.10 -7.60
C ASP A 114 2.65 4.93 -7.34
N PHE A 115 1.42 5.09 -7.80
CA PHE A 115 0.37 4.08 -7.74
C PHE A 115 -0.06 3.67 -9.14
N SER A 116 -0.45 2.43 -9.28
CA SER A 116 -1.25 1.99 -10.42
C SER A 116 -2.67 2.57 -10.35
N VAL A 117 -3.43 2.41 -11.42
CA VAL A 117 -4.90 2.43 -11.32
C VAL A 117 -5.35 1.40 -10.26
N PRO A 118 -6.50 1.61 -9.60
CA PRO A 118 -6.93 0.73 -8.50
C PRO A 118 -7.08 -0.73 -8.94
N TYR A 119 -6.42 -1.67 -8.23
CA TYR A 119 -6.59 -3.11 -8.44
C TYR A 119 -7.64 -3.72 -7.51
N SER A 120 -7.94 -3.05 -6.40
CA SER A 120 -8.85 -3.50 -5.35
C SER A 120 -9.47 -2.31 -4.63
N ALA A 121 -10.31 -2.58 -3.63
CA ALA A 121 -11.01 -1.56 -2.86
C ALA A 121 -11.08 -1.91 -1.38
N ILE A 122 -11.16 -0.88 -0.53
CA ILE A 122 -11.28 -1.00 0.91
C ILE A 122 -12.27 0.02 1.45
N THR A 123 -13.07 -0.39 2.43
CA THR A 123 -13.88 0.49 3.27
C THR A 123 -13.16 0.71 4.59
N ILE A 124 -13.10 1.94 5.05
CA ILE A 124 -12.55 2.34 6.33
C ILE A 124 -13.68 2.83 7.21
N LEU A 125 -13.73 2.37 8.46
CA LEU A 125 -14.84 2.65 9.37
C LEU A 125 -14.37 2.76 10.82
N VAL A 126 -15.19 3.39 11.65
CA VAL A 126 -15.09 3.33 13.11
C VAL A 126 -16.04 2.26 13.62
N SER A 127 -15.53 1.39 14.50
CA SER A 127 -16.26 0.32 15.17
C SER A 127 -16.15 0.45 16.68
N ALA A 128 -17.21 0.01 17.36
CA ALA A 128 -17.29 -0.10 18.82
C ALA A 128 -18.32 -1.16 19.19
N PRO A 129 -18.41 -1.61 20.47
CA PRO A 129 -19.50 -2.43 20.97
C PRO A 129 -20.87 -1.84 20.64
N LYS A 130 -21.84 -2.70 20.39
CA LYS A 130 -23.19 -2.31 19.94
C LYS A 130 -23.88 -1.35 20.88
N ASP A 131 -23.74 -1.51 22.17
CA ASP A 131 -24.33 -0.70 23.22
C ASP A 131 -23.67 0.68 23.39
N MET A 132 -22.49 0.87 22.84
CA MET A 132 -21.77 2.15 22.90
C MET A 132 -22.34 3.12 21.88
N LYS A 133 -22.83 4.28 22.37
CA LYS A 133 -23.42 5.34 21.53
C LYS A 133 -22.31 6.19 20.91
N ILE A 134 -22.02 5.95 19.66
CA ILE A 134 -21.06 6.68 18.82
C ILE A 134 -21.72 6.84 17.45
N ALA A 135 -21.87 8.06 16.97
CA ALA A 135 -22.46 8.36 15.67
C ALA A 135 -21.50 9.15 14.76
N ASN A 136 -20.52 9.85 15.34
CA ASN A 136 -19.57 10.69 14.61
C ASN A 136 -18.27 10.88 15.40
N TYR A 137 -17.32 11.66 14.84
CA TYR A 137 -16.02 11.91 15.48
C TYR A 137 -16.09 12.67 16.80
N ALA A 138 -17.08 13.53 16.99
CA ALA A 138 -17.20 14.29 18.25
C ALA A 138 -17.48 13.38 19.44
N ASP A 139 -18.17 12.26 19.22
CA ASP A 139 -18.47 11.28 20.27
C ASP A 139 -17.22 10.49 20.73
N LEU A 140 -16.09 10.64 20.01
CA LEU A 140 -14.81 10.05 20.37
C LEU A 140 -13.99 10.90 21.36
N ASN A 141 -14.43 12.11 21.66
CA ASN A 141 -13.74 12.98 22.61
C ASN A 141 -13.59 12.31 23.98
N GLY A 142 -12.39 12.34 24.54
CA GLY A 142 -12.03 11.68 25.80
C GLY A 142 -11.98 10.15 25.76
N LYS A 143 -12.15 9.53 24.59
CA LYS A 143 -12.14 8.08 24.43
C LYS A 143 -10.83 7.59 23.80
N ARG A 144 -10.41 6.37 24.17
CA ARG A 144 -9.29 5.68 23.52
C ARG A 144 -9.75 5.04 22.21
N VAL A 145 -9.07 5.35 21.13
CA VAL A 145 -9.36 4.82 19.78
C VAL A 145 -8.12 4.09 19.26
N GLY A 146 -8.22 2.77 19.07
CA GLY A 146 -7.17 1.95 18.49
C GLY A 146 -7.16 2.04 16.96
N LEU A 147 -5.98 2.10 16.37
CA LEU A 147 -5.81 2.05 14.92
C LEU A 147 -4.40 1.59 14.54
N THR A 148 -4.24 1.17 13.30
CA THR A 148 -2.94 0.79 12.76
C THR A 148 -2.22 2.02 12.24
N ARG A 149 -0.96 2.21 12.67
CA ARG A 149 -0.08 3.33 12.30
C ARG A 149 0.13 3.40 10.78
N ALA A 150 0.33 4.64 10.27
CA ALA A 150 0.63 4.94 8.87
C ALA A 150 -0.42 4.43 7.88
N THR A 151 -1.67 4.29 8.34
CA THR A 151 -2.83 3.97 7.53
C THR A 151 -3.65 5.20 7.22
N THR A 152 -4.57 5.10 6.27
CA THR A 152 -5.50 6.19 5.95
C THR A 152 -6.45 6.47 7.11
N ASN A 153 -6.86 5.42 7.83
CA ASN A 153 -7.67 5.57 9.05
C ASN A 153 -6.89 6.29 10.18
N ASP A 154 -5.57 6.08 10.33
CA ASP A 154 -4.74 6.87 11.26
C ASP A 154 -4.81 8.35 10.90
N THR A 155 -4.55 8.69 9.64
CA THR A 155 -4.57 10.08 9.16
C THR A 155 -5.94 10.73 9.39
N ILE A 156 -7.03 10.07 8.97
CA ILE A 156 -8.39 10.62 9.08
C ILE A 156 -8.79 10.75 10.56
N THR A 157 -8.64 9.68 11.35
CA THR A 157 -9.07 9.69 12.75
C THR A 157 -8.30 10.71 13.57
N THR A 158 -6.99 10.85 13.36
CA THR A 158 -6.16 11.85 14.04
C THR A 158 -6.57 13.27 13.68
N ARG A 159 -6.97 13.51 12.43
CA ARG A 159 -7.43 14.82 11.98
C ARG A 159 -8.81 15.17 12.53
N GLU A 160 -9.75 14.23 12.51
CA GLU A 160 -11.17 14.49 12.76
C GLU A 160 -11.59 14.26 14.22
N ALA A 161 -11.04 13.25 14.90
CA ALA A 161 -11.42 12.88 16.26
C ALA A 161 -10.70 13.74 17.30
N LYS A 162 -11.03 15.03 17.35
CA LYS A 162 -10.41 15.96 18.31
C LYS A 162 -10.71 15.54 19.74
N GLY A 163 -9.66 15.51 20.58
CA GLY A 163 -9.76 15.10 21.98
C GLY A 163 -9.82 13.59 22.22
N ALA A 164 -9.80 12.76 21.17
CA ALA A 164 -9.61 11.32 21.33
C ALA A 164 -8.15 10.98 21.66
N GLU A 165 -7.94 9.98 22.51
CA GLU A 165 -6.63 9.38 22.76
C GLU A 165 -6.36 8.30 21.71
N ILE A 166 -5.44 8.57 20.77
CA ILE A 166 -5.15 7.67 19.66
C ILE A 166 -4.10 6.64 20.05
N MET A 167 -4.52 5.38 20.13
CA MET A 167 -3.66 4.21 20.41
C MET A 167 -3.19 3.60 19.09
N ARG A 168 -1.88 3.76 18.76
CA ARG A 168 -1.32 3.31 17.48
C ARG A 168 -0.61 1.98 17.61
N TYR A 169 -0.95 1.03 16.72
CA TYR A 169 -0.34 -0.29 16.60
C TYR A 169 0.44 -0.40 15.29
N GLU A 170 1.48 -1.23 15.26
CA GLU A 170 2.35 -1.36 14.08
C GLU A 170 1.69 -2.13 12.93
N ASP A 171 0.76 -3.03 13.26
CA ASP A 171 0.04 -3.86 12.30
C ASP A 171 -1.39 -4.19 12.78
N ASP A 172 -2.18 -4.73 11.87
CA ASP A 172 -3.58 -5.09 12.14
C ASP A 172 -3.71 -6.26 13.11
N ALA A 173 -2.77 -7.21 13.12
CA ALA A 173 -2.80 -8.35 14.03
C ALA A 173 -2.67 -7.89 15.49
N THR A 174 -1.79 -6.93 15.75
CA THR A 174 -1.61 -6.31 17.07
C THR A 174 -2.84 -5.48 17.47
N LEU A 175 -3.40 -4.69 16.55
CA LEU A 175 -4.65 -3.97 16.78
C LEU A 175 -5.78 -4.93 17.14
N ILE A 176 -6.00 -5.99 16.34
CA ILE A 176 -7.04 -7.00 16.58
C ILE A 176 -6.85 -7.61 17.98
N THR A 177 -5.63 -7.99 18.33
CA THR A 177 -5.31 -8.57 19.63
C THR A 177 -5.64 -7.60 20.78
N SER A 178 -5.29 -6.32 20.65
CA SER A 178 -5.57 -5.31 21.68
C SER A 178 -7.07 -5.11 21.91
N VAL A 179 -7.88 -5.16 20.84
CA VAL A 179 -9.35 -5.08 20.96
C VAL A 179 -9.93 -6.34 21.59
N VAL A 180 -9.48 -7.51 21.14
CA VAL A 180 -9.92 -8.81 21.69
C VAL A 180 -9.64 -8.91 23.20
N THR A 181 -8.46 -8.46 23.64
CA THR A 181 -8.05 -8.46 25.05
C THR A 181 -8.64 -7.30 25.88
N GLY A 182 -9.35 -6.36 25.26
CA GLY A 182 -10.00 -5.25 25.96
C GLY A 182 -9.09 -4.08 26.32
N GLN A 183 -7.94 -3.97 25.68
CA GLN A 183 -7.06 -2.78 25.86
C GLN A 183 -7.70 -1.53 25.24
N VAL A 184 -8.42 -1.69 24.13
CA VAL A 184 -9.28 -0.66 23.52
C VAL A 184 -10.60 -1.29 23.09
N ASP A 185 -11.69 -0.52 23.19
CA ASP A 185 -13.03 -0.95 22.77
C ASP A 185 -13.54 -0.17 21.55
N ILE A 186 -12.89 0.90 21.15
CA ILE A 186 -13.19 1.66 19.94
C ILE A 186 -12.00 1.55 19.02
N PHE A 187 -12.24 1.28 17.75
CA PHE A 187 -11.15 1.21 16.79
C PHE A 187 -11.57 1.71 15.41
N SER A 188 -10.63 2.28 14.70
CA SER A 188 -10.76 2.63 13.29
C SER A 188 -10.00 1.61 12.45
N SER A 189 -10.71 0.90 11.59
CA SER A 189 -10.14 -0.16 10.76
C SER A 189 -11.06 -0.54 9.60
N THR A 190 -11.10 -1.80 9.22
CA THR A 190 -11.85 -2.35 8.10
C THR A 190 -12.96 -3.30 8.55
N PRO A 191 -14.00 -3.56 7.73
CA PRO A 191 -14.98 -4.60 8.01
C PRO A 191 -14.37 -5.98 8.25
N SER A 192 -13.28 -6.32 7.57
CA SER A 192 -12.60 -7.61 7.74
C SER A 192 -11.95 -7.75 9.11
N ASN A 193 -11.28 -6.68 9.59
CA ASN A 193 -10.71 -6.66 10.94
C ASN A 193 -11.80 -6.74 12.01
N MET A 194 -12.90 -6.00 11.83
CA MET A 194 -14.06 -6.09 12.73
C MET A 194 -14.66 -7.50 12.73
N GLY A 195 -14.78 -8.13 11.57
CA GLY A 195 -15.26 -9.52 11.46
C GLY A 195 -14.38 -10.52 12.20
N GLU A 196 -13.05 -10.36 12.09
CA GLU A 196 -12.09 -11.21 12.81
C GLU A 196 -12.14 -10.98 14.32
N ILE A 197 -12.27 -9.73 14.77
CA ILE A 197 -12.46 -9.39 16.18
C ILE A 197 -13.72 -10.05 16.73
N ASN A 198 -14.84 -9.97 16.01
CA ASN A 198 -16.11 -10.58 16.43
C ASN A 198 -16.04 -12.11 16.51
N LYS A 199 -15.26 -12.77 15.64
CA LYS A 199 -15.01 -14.21 15.75
C LYS A 199 -14.23 -14.57 17.02
N ARG A 200 -13.20 -13.76 17.36
CA ARG A 200 -12.32 -14.02 18.50
C ARG A 200 -12.88 -13.54 19.84
N ALA A 201 -13.80 -12.57 19.83
CA ALA A 201 -14.46 -12.00 20.99
C ALA A 201 -15.97 -11.86 20.78
N PRO A 202 -16.73 -12.96 20.56
CA PRO A 202 -18.13 -12.90 20.13
C PRO A 202 -19.05 -12.22 21.16
N GLY A 203 -18.69 -12.22 22.44
CA GLY A 203 -19.48 -11.56 23.50
C GLY A 203 -19.46 -10.03 23.45
N LYS A 204 -18.54 -9.41 22.72
CA LYS A 204 -18.42 -7.94 22.65
C LYS A 204 -19.30 -7.30 21.57
N ASN A 205 -19.74 -8.07 20.56
CA ASN A 205 -20.66 -7.63 19.51
C ASN A 205 -20.28 -6.27 18.90
N PHE A 206 -19.09 -6.16 18.32
CA PHE A 206 -18.67 -4.96 17.61
C PHE A 206 -19.48 -4.74 16.35
N GLU A 207 -19.88 -3.49 16.11
CA GLU A 207 -20.55 -3.08 14.89
C GLU A 207 -19.89 -1.83 14.30
N MET A 208 -20.13 -1.59 13.03
CA MET A 208 -19.77 -0.32 12.40
C MET A 208 -20.61 0.79 13.00
N LYS A 209 -19.97 1.82 13.51
CA LYS A 209 -20.64 3.03 14.01
C LYS A 209 -20.85 4.05 12.89
N PHE A 210 -19.81 4.28 12.10
CA PHE A 210 -19.89 5.09 10.87
C PHE A 210 -18.75 4.75 9.91
N SER A 211 -19.00 4.97 8.62
CA SER A 211 -17.99 4.87 7.57
C SER A 211 -17.15 6.15 7.53
N GLN A 212 -15.84 5.99 7.32
CA GLN A 212 -14.92 7.12 7.17
C GLN A 212 -14.58 7.38 5.70
N LEU A 213 -14.36 6.32 4.93
CA LEU A 213 -13.92 6.41 3.54
C LEU A 213 -14.07 5.07 2.81
N ASP A 214 -14.45 5.13 1.54
CA ASP A 214 -14.21 4.07 0.56
C ASP A 214 -13.05 4.49 -0.32
N SER A 215 -12.05 3.62 -0.48
CA SER A 215 -10.82 3.94 -1.19
C SER A 215 -10.40 2.83 -2.15
N GLY A 216 -9.88 3.23 -3.32
CA GLY A 216 -9.16 2.34 -4.21
C GLY A 216 -7.79 1.98 -3.64
N LEU A 217 -7.36 0.74 -3.88
CA LEU A 217 -6.04 0.23 -3.52
C LEU A 217 -5.18 0.14 -4.78
N GLY A 218 -4.00 0.76 -4.77
CA GLY A 218 -3.06 0.73 -5.89
C GLY A 218 -1.89 -0.21 -5.64
N VAL A 219 -1.42 -0.89 -6.68
CA VAL A 219 -0.07 -1.44 -6.68
C VAL A 219 0.88 -0.25 -6.59
N THR A 220 1.74 -0.25 -5.58
CA THR A 220 2.57 0.91 -5.27
C THR A 220 4.02 0.64 -5.64
N MET A 221 4.68 1.62 -6.25
CA MET A 221 6.06 1.56 -6.72
C MET A 221 6.82 2.85 -6.43
N ASN A 222 8.14 2.81 -6.50
CA ASN A 222 8.94 4.03 -6.39
C ASN A 222 8.60 5.00 -7.52
N LYS A 223 8.82 6.29 -7.28
CA LYS A 223 8.72 7.30 -8.34
C LYS A 223 9.84 7.15 -9.36
N GLY A 224 9.52 7.54 -10.62
CA GLY A 224 10.49 7.53 -11.70
C GLY A 224 10.67 6.18 -12.38
N GLU A 225 9.70 5.28 -12.24
CA GLU A 225 9.67 3.95 -12.86
C GLU A 225 8.53 3.87 -13.92
N PRO A 226 8.60 4.66 -15.01
CA PRO A 226 7.47 4.84 -15.94
C PRO A 226 7.09 3.54 -16.68
N LYS A 227 8.07 2.70 -17.07
CA LYS A 227 7.77 1.43 -17.75
C LYS A 227 7.08 0.46 -16.81
N LEU A 228 7.54 0.37 -15.55
CA LEU A 228 6.92 -0.48 -14.54
C LEU A 228 5.48 -0.03 -14.29
N LYS A 229 5.27 1.28 -14.14
CA LYS A 229 3.92 1.84 -13.93
C LYS A 229 3.00 1.55 -15.12
N GLU A 230 3.43 1.83 -16.34
CA GLU A 230 2.67 1.58 -17.56
C GLU A 230 2.26 0.11 -17.69
N TRP A 231 3.22 -0.80 -17.46
CA TRP A 231 2.95 -2.22 -17.52
C TRP A 231 1.92 -2.65 -16.45
N ILE A 232 2.08 -2.19 -15.21
CA ILE A 232 1.17 -2.53 -14.11
C ILE A 232 -0.22 -1.94 -14.35
N ASP A 233 -0.34 -0.69 -14.83
CA ASP A 233 -1.62 -0.07 -15.17
C ASP A 233 -2.35 -0.86 -16.27
N GLY A 234 -1.64 -1.30 -17.30
CA GLY A 234 -2.16 -2.17 -18.35
C GLY A 234 -2.60 -3.52 -17.81
N TRP A 235 -1.81 -4.13 -16.92
CA TRP A 235 -2.12 -5.38 -16.26
C TRP A 235 -3.39 -5.27 -15.40
N VAL A 236 -3.50 -4.25 -14.55
CA VAL A 236 -4.69 -4.01 -13.72
C VAL A 236 -5.91 -3.82 -14.59
N THR A 237 -5.84 -2.92 -15.59
CA THR A 237 -6.95 -2.63 -16.49
C THR A 237 -7.46 -3.88 -17.20
N THR A 238 -6.53 -4.71 -17.70
CA THR A 238 -6.85 -5.98 -18.37
C THR A 238 -7.54 -6.96 -17.42
N ASN A 239 -7.00 -7.10 -16.20
CA ASN A 239 -7.48 -8.08 -15.23
C ASN A 239 -8.75 -7.64 -14.46
N ILE A 240 -9.05 -6.35 -14.41
CA ILE A 240 -10.38 -5.85 -14.04
C ILE A 240 -11.39 -6.19 -15.15
N LYS A 241 -11.05 -5.90 -16.42
CA LYS A 241 -11.96 -6.10 -17.56
C LYS A 241 -12.29 -7.56 -17.81
N ASN A 242 -11.32 -8.47 -17.67
CA ASN A 242 -11.53 -9.91 -17.85
C ASN A 242 -12.09 -10.62 -16.61
N GLY A 243 -12.28 -9.90 -15.49
CA GLY A 243 -12.87 -10.42 -14.26
C GLY A 243 -11.91 -11.19 -13.33
N LYS A 244 -10.62 -11.34 -13.65
CA LYS A 244 -9.66 -12.06 -12.79
C LYS A 244 -9.51 -11.41 -11.41
N LEU A 245 -9.30 -10.08 -11.35
CA LEU A 245 -9.18 -9.37 -10.09
C LEU A 245 -10.50 -9.39 -9.30
N ASN A 246 -11.66 -9.36 -9.97
CA ASN A 246 -12.94 -9.57 -9.33
C ASN A 246 -13.06 -10.98 -8.73
N ALA A 247 -12.64 -12.01 -9.45
CA ALA A 247 -12.69 -13.39 -8.97
C ALA A 247 -11.79 -13.59 -7.74
N ILE A 248 -10.57 -13.02 -7.75
CA ILE A 248 -9.65 -13.02 -6.61
C ILE A 248 -10.31 -12.32 -5.42
N TYR A 249 -10.84 -11.12 -5.61
CA TYR A 249 -11.51 -10.38 -4.54
C TYR A 249 -12.69 -11.17 -3.97
N LYS A 250 -13.58 -11.67 -4.84
CA LYS A 250 -14.76 -12.44 -4.44
C LYS A 250 -14.44 -13.71 -3.65
N LYS A 251 -13.36 -14.40 -3.99
CA LYS A 251 -12.88 -15.61 -3.29
C LYS A 251 -12.70 -15.36 -1.79
N TYR A 252 -12.14 -14.22 -1.40
CA TYR A 252 -11.82 -13.90 -0.02
C TYR A 252 -12.89 -13.04 0.67
N HIS A 253 -13.47 -12.07 -0.04
CA HIS A 253 -14.40 -11.10 0.52
C HIS A 253 -15.88 -11.51 0.42
N GLY A 254 -16.19 -12.61 -0.30
CA GLY A 254 -17.55 -13.14 -0.45
C GLY A 254 -18.50 -12.25 -1.28
N ARG A 255 -17.98 -11.19 -1.91
CA ARG A 255 -18.75 -10.23 -2.72
C ARG A 255 -17.92 -9.74 -3.90
N ASP A 256 -18.59 -9.19 -4.89
CA ASP A 256 -17.90 -8.59 -6.04
C ASP A 256 -17.12 -7.33 -5.64
N LEU A 257 -16.06 -7.09 -6.37
CA LEU A 257 -15.20 -5.91 -6.21
C LEU A 257 -16.01 -4.63 -6.47
N PRO A 258 -16.06 -3.68 -5.51
CA PRO A 258 -16.81 -2.44 -5.70
C PRO A 258 -16.28 -1.63 -6.89
N THR A 259 -17.13 -1.36 -7.86
CA THR A 259 -16.74 -0.62 -9.08
C THR A 259 -16.70 0.89 -8.90
N THR A 260 -17.26 1.40 -7.80
CA THR A 260 -17.34 2.83 -7.51
C THR A 260 -15.97 3.49 -7.34
N VAL A 261 -14.96 2.73 -6.91
CA VAL A 261 -13.58 3.22 -6.71
C VAL A 261 -12.75 3.27 -8.00
N PHE A 262 -13.28 2.75 -9.11
CA PHE A 262 -12.59 2.76 -10.42
C PHE A 262 -13.05 3.90 -11.34
N LYS A 263 -13.96 4.76 -10.88
CA LYS A 263 -14.34 5.95 -11.63
C LYS A 263 -13.19 6.96 -11.54
N PRO A 264 -12.71 7.53 -12.66
CA PRO A 264 -11.82 8.68 -12.60
C PRO A 264 -12.51 9.79 -11.81
N ALA A 265 -11.73 10.42 -10.92
CA ALA A 265 -12.17 11.59 -10.15
C ALA A 265 -12.45 12.77 -11.10
#